data_0b6b427d5f3c096e7f02e85c21706d22
#
_entry.id   0b6b427d5f3c096e7f02e85c21706d22
#
_cell.length_a   1.000
_cell.length_b   1.000
_cell.length_c   1.000
_cell.angle_alpha   90.00
_cell.angle_beta   90.00
_cell.angle_gamma   90.00
#
_symmetry.space_group_name_H-M   'P 1'
#
loop_
_entity.id
_entity.type
_entity.pdbx_description
1 polymer ?
#
loop_
_entity_poly.entity_id
_entity_poly.type
_entity_poly.pdbx_seq_one_letter_code
_entity_poly.pdbx_strand_id
1 'polypeptide(L)'
;ICACLVGSEMCIRDWVLIVKEKDINSLDHTRWRCQYHVVFAPKYRRMAIYGEIKVDIGKILRQLCKQKGIEIIEAELCQDHVHMLISIPPKYSVSQIMGYLKGKSSLMIFDRHANLKYKYGNRHFWARGYFVDTVGRNKKQIQEYIRNQLTEDKIADQIELKEFVDPFTGSVNK
;
A
#
# COMPACT_ATOMS: atom_id res chain seq x y z
N ILE A 1 -35.11 31.89 7.81
CA ILE A 1 -35.19 30.69 6.96
C ILE A 1 -34.32 30.94 5.77
N CYS A 2 -33.19 30.32 5.78
CA CYS A 2 -32.20 30.44 4.70
C CYS A 2 -32.67 29.61 3.52
N ALA A 3 -33.08 30.25 2.45
CA ALA A 3 -33.35 29.62 1.18
C ALA A 3 -32.04 29.21 0.53
N CYS A 4 -31.55 28.04 0.88
CA CYS A 4 -30.45 27.38 0.18
C CYS A 4 -30.99 26.48 -0.92
N LEU A 5 -31.56 27.09 -1.93
CA LEU A 5 -31.90 26.43 -3.18
C LEU A 5 -31.57 27.41 -4.28
N VAL A 6 -30.48 27.21 -4.92
CA VAL A 6 -30.10 27.50 -6.31
C VAL A 6 -28.58 27.72 -6.34
N GLY A 7 -27.87 26.80 -6.93
CA GLY A 7 -26.48 26.99 -7.33
C GLY A 7 -25.52 25.91 -6.85
N SER A 8 -25.52 24.76 -7.53
CA SER A 8 -24.53 23.71 -7.37
C SER A 8 -23.07 24.20 -7.53
N GLU A 9 -22.87 25.42 -8.03
CA GLU A 9 -21.55 26.02 -8.19
C GLU A 9 -20.97 26.63 -6.90
N MET A 10 -21.83 27.10 -5.99
CA MET A 10 -21.38 27.71 -4.73
C MET A 10 -20.80 26.70 -3.73
N CYS A 11 -21.36 25.50 -3.66
CA CYS A 11 -20.84 24.43 -2.79
C CYS A 11 -19.45 23.92 -3.24
N ILE A 12 -19.14 23.97 -4.52
CA ILE A 12 -17.84 23.52 -5.06
C ILE A 12 -16.76 24.58 -4.78
N ARG A 13 -17.07 25.86 -4.84
CA ARG A 13 -16.12 26.94 -4.55
C ARG A 13 -15.74 27.02 -3.08
N ASP A 14 -16.68 26.89 -2.18
CA ASP A 14 -16.42 26.95 -0.74
C ASP A 14 -15.63 25.73 -0.26
N TRP A 15 -15.79 24.59 -0.91
CA TRP A 15 -15.04 23.37 -0.62
C TRP A 15 -13.59 23.46 -1.10
N VAL A 16 -13.32 24.20 -2.19
CA VAL A 16 -11.97 24.41 -2.75
C VAL A 16 -11.09 25.29 -1.84
N LEU A 17 -11.68 26.22 -1.09
CA LEU A 17 -10.94 27.10 -0.17
C LEU A 17 -10.41 26.36 1.08
N ILE A 18 -11.00 25.22 1.43
CA ILE A 18 -10.60 24.44 2.65
C ILE A 18 -9.52 23.42 2.37
N VAL A 19 -9.31 23.02 1.10
CA VAL A 19 -8.35 21.99 0.72
C VAL A 19 -7.15 22.64 0.03
N LYS A 20 -5.95 22.45 0.59
CA LYS A 20 -4.71 22.92 -0.07
C LYS A 20 -4.65 22.39 -1.50
N GLU A 21 -4.53 23.30 -2.48
CA GLU A 21 -4.59 23.00 -3.92
C GLU A 21 -3.65 21.87 -4.40
N LYS A 22 -2.56 21.61 -3.67
CA LYS A 22 -1.58 20.56 -3.98
C LYS A 22 -2.12 19.12 -3.94
N ASP A 23 -3.26 18.88 -3.33
CA ASP A 23 -3.80 17.53 -3.11
C ASP A 23 -5.02 17.21 -4.00
N ILE A 24 -5.38 18.10 -4.91
CA ILE A 24 -6.54 17.93 -5.79
C ILE A 24 -6.06 17.56 -7.19
N ASN A 25 -6.47 16.38 -7.64
CA ASN A 25 -6.25 15.96 -9.03
C ASN A 25 -7.41 16.43 -9.91
N SER A 26 -7.13 16.68 -11.19
CA SER A 26 -8.14 17.05 -12.18
C SER A 26 -8.23 16.01 -13.28
N LEU A 27 -9.44 15.67 -13.65
CA LEU A 27 -9.71 14.84 -14.80
C LEU A 27 -10.81 15.54 -15.60
N ASP A 28 -10.43 16.14 -16.71
CA ASP A 28 -11.31 16.92 -17.59
C ASP A 28 -12.11 17.98 -16.80
N HIS A 29 -13.40 17.80 -16.58
CA HIS A 29 -14.26 18.69 -15.79
C HIS A 29 -14.42 18.30 -14.32
N THR A 30 -13.69 17.26 -13.85
CA THR A 30 -13.85 16.68 -12.50
C THR A 30 -12.60 16.94 -11.66
N ARG A 31 -12.79 17.58 -10.50
CA ARG A 31 -11.77 17.64 -9.45
C ARG A 31 -12.00 16.50 -8.46
N TRP A 32 -10.93 15.78 -8.07
CA TRP A 32 -11.06 14.62 -7.22
C TRP A 32 -9.87 14.44 -6.28
N ARG A 33 -10.13 13.76 -5.16
CA ARG A 33 -9.13 13.35 -4.19
C ARG A 33 -9.54 11.99 -3.60
N CYS A 34 -9.26 10.93 -4.32
CA CYS A 34 -9.55 9.56 -3.92
C CYS A 34 -8.26 8.90 -3.44
N GLN A 35 -7.98 9.02 -2.15
CA GLN A 35 -6.78 8.48 -1.52
C GLN A 35 -7.14 7.30 -0.64
N TYR A 36 -6.37 6.23 -0.75
CA TYR A 36 -6.60 4.98 -0.05
C TYR A 36 -5.31 4.47 0.56
N HIS A 37 -5.38 4.07 1.83
CA HIS A 37 -4.38 3.25 2.46
C HIS A 37 -4.71 1.79 2.21
N VAL A 38 -3.85 1.07 1.50
CA VAL A 38 -4.03 -0.34 1.19
C VAL A 38 -2.92 -1.17 1.80
N VAL A 39 -3.29 -2.32 2.36
CA VAL A 39 -2.35 -3.29 2.93
C VAL A 39 -2.62 -4.66 2.33
N PHE A 40 -1.57 -5.32 1.84
CA PHE A 40 -1.68 -6.67 1.32
C PHE A 40 -0.39 -7.47 1.56
N ALA A 41 -0.50 -8.77 1.65
CA ALA A 41 0.56 -9.65 2.09
C ALA A 41 0.87 -10.76 1.07
N PRO A 42 2.09 -11.32 1.06
CA PRO A 42 2.38 -12.56 0.39
C PRO A 42 1.50 -13.70 0.89
N LYS A 43 1.29 -14.72 0.05
CA LYS A 43 0.51 -15.90 0.40
C LYS A 43 1.08 -16.57 1.66
N TYR A 44 0.21 -16.85 2.64
CA TYR A 44 0.56 -17.38 3.96
C TYR A 44 1.41 -16.45 4.83
N ARG A 45 1.38 -15.14 4.60
CA ARG A 45 2.19 -14.13 5.30
C ARG A 45 3.68 -14.52 5.42
N ARG A 46 4.21 -15.13 4.38
CA ARG A 46 5.61 -15.54 4.36
C ARG A 46 6.53 -14.32 4.33
N MET A 47 7.56 -14.32 5.13
CA MET A 47 8.66 -13.35 5.07
C MET A 47 9.44 -13.52 3.77
N ALA A 48 8.95 -12.95 2.68
CA ALA A 48 9.51 -13.10 1.33
C ALA A 48 10.00 -11.79 0.72
N ILE A 49 9.66 -10.66 1.34
CA ILE A 49 9.97 -9.32 0.83
C ILE A 49 11.27 -8.82 1.48
N TYR A 50 12.41 -9.33 1.04
CA TYR A 50 13.74 -8.92 1.54
C TYR A 50 14.77 -8.86 0.41
N GLY A 51 15.90 -8.19 0.66
CA GLY A 51 17.01 -8.10 -0.27
C GLY A 51 16.61 -7.59 -1.66
N GLU A 52 17.06 -8.28 -2.70
CA GLU A 52 16.79 -7.93 -4.10
C GLU A 52 15.29 -8.02 -4.44
N ILE A 53 14.58 -8.99 -3.87
CA ILE A 53 13.14 -9.17 -4.09
C ILE A 53 12.37 -7.93 -3.63
N LYS A 54 12.72 -7.34 -2.48
CA LYS A 54 12.11 -6.10 -1.97
C LYS A 54 12.27 -4.96 -2.98
N VAL A 55 13.47 -4.78 -3.51
CA VAL A 55 13.78 -3.74 -4.49
C VAL A 55 12.98 -3.93 -5.78
N ASP A 56 12.92 -5.17 -6.27
CA ASP A 56 12.20 -5.50 -7.51
C ASP A 56 10.68 -5.33 -7.35
N ILE A 57 10.11 -5.76 -6.22
CA ILE A 57 8.69 -5.55 -5.92
C ILE A 57 8.37 -4.05 -5.92
N GLY A 58 9.22 -3.23 -5.28
CA GLY A 58 9.04 -1.78 -5.28
C GLY A 58 9.06 -1.17 -6.67
N LYS A 59 10.01 -1.60 -7.53
CA LYS A 59 10.09 -1.15 -8.93
C LYS A 59 8.86 -1.58 -9.73
N ILE A 60 8.44 -2.84 -9.59
CA ILE A 60 7.28 -3.42 -10.29
C ILE A 60 6.00 -2.66 -9.91
N LEU A 61 5.73 -2.49 -8.61
CA LEU A 61 4.53 -1.79 -8.14
C LEU A 61 4.50 -0.34 -8.63
N ARG A 62 5.64 0.37 -8.56
CA ARG A 62 5.76 1.74 -9.10
C ARG A 62 5.47 1.81 -10.59
N GLN A 63 6.01 0.87 -11.37
CA GLN A 63 5.77 0.79 -12.81
C GLN A 63 4.29 0.54 -13.13
N LEU A 64 3.65 -0.41 -12.44
CA LEU A 64 2.25 -0.75 -12.65
C LEU A 64 1.30 0.39 -12.25
N CYS A 65 1.58 1.08 -11.13
CA CYS A 65 0.83 2.26 -10.73
C CYS A 65 0.94 3.37 -11.78
N LYS A 66 2.15 3.65 -12.29
CA LYS A 66 2.38 4.64 -13.35
C LYS A 66 1.58 4.32 -14.62
N GLN A 67 1.50 3.05 -15.04
CA GLN A 67 0.73 2.63 -16.21
C GLN A 67 -0.77 2.89 -16.09
N LYS A 68 -1.30 2.92 -14.87
CA LYS A 68 -2.72 3.21 -14.58
C LYS A 68 -2.98 4.66 -14.16
N GLY A 69 -1.96 5.51 -14.15
CA GLY A 69 -2.09 6.89 -13.68
C GLY A 69 -2.40 6.97 -12.19
N ILE A 70 -1.93 6.01 -11.40
CA ILE A 70 -2.07 5.96 -9.96
C ILE A 70 -0.83 6.61 -9.36
N GLU A 71 -1.04 7.59 -8.48
CA GLU A 71 0.03 8.22 -7.73
C GLU A 71 0.29 7.44 -6.43
N ILE A 72 1.54 7.08 -6.19
CA ILE A 72 1.98 6.53 -4.91
C ILE A 72 2.46 7.71 -4.07
N ILE A 73 1.73 8.01 -3.00
CA ILE A 73 2.03 9.11 -2.07
C ILE A 73 3.09 8.66 -1.07
N GLU A 74 2.91 7.47 -0.50
CA GLU A 74 3.83 6.83 0.41
C GLU A 74 3.72 5.31 0.24
N ALA A 75 4.80 4.57 0.40
CA ALA A 75 4.75 3.12 0.38
C ALA A 75 5.89 2.53 1.20
N GLU A 76 5.58 1.51 1.97
CA GLU A 76 6.54 0.73 2.73
C GLU A 76 6.36 -0.76 2.46
N LEU A 77 7.49 -1.43 2.31
CA LEU A 77 7.58 -2.86 2.04
C LEU A 77 8.18 -3.53 3.28
N CYS A 78 7.34 -4.11 4.12
CA CYS A 78 7.73 -4.95 5.25
C CYS A 78 8.07 -6.37 4.75
N GLN A 79 8.65 -7.21 5.58
CA GLN A 79 9.08 -8.55 5.15
C GLN A 79 7.91 -9.46 4.77
N ASP A 80 6.78 -9.33 5.44
CA ASP A 80 5.58 -10.17 5.31
C ASP A 80 4.35 -9.44 4.75
N HIS A 81 4.43 -8.11 4.52
CA HIS A 81 3.32 -7.33 3.99
C HIS A 81 3.78 -6.02 3.34
N VAL A 82 2.85 -5.33 2.69
CA VAL A 82 3.08 -4.06 1.98
C VAL A 82 2.03 -3.06 2.41
N HIS A 83 2.46 -1.87 2.83
CA HIS A 83 1.63 -0.68 3.02
C HIS A 83 1.80 0.27 1.86
N MET A 84 0.70 0.77 1.31
CA MET A 84 0.72 1.79 0.27
C MET A 84 -0.37 2.82 0.50
N LEU A 85 0.00 4.09 0.49
CA LEU A 85 -0.91 5.22 0.38
C LEU A 85 -0.95 5.65 -1.09
N ILE A 86 -2.06 5.41 -1.75
CA ILE A 86 -2.21 5.62 -3.19
C ILE A 86 -3.40 6.52 -3.51
N SER A 87 -3.26 7.29 -4.60
CA SER A 87 -4.32 8.12 -5.15
C SER A 87 -4.84 7.46 -6.44
N ILE A 88 -6.08 6.99 -6.42
CA ILE A 88 -6.69 6.24 -7.53
C ILE A 88 -7.67 7.15 -8.28
N PRO A 89 -7.52 7.33 -9.62
CA PRO A 89 -8.50 8.05 -10.41
C PRO A 89 -9.92 7.47 -10.29
N PRO A 90 -10.98 8.29 -10.21
CA PRO A 90 -12.36 7.83 -9.95
C PRO A 90 -12.92 6.89 -11.03
N LYS A 91 -12.30 6.84 -12.20
CA LYS A 91 -12.66 5.89 -13.27
C LYS A 91 -12.36 4.42 -12.95
N TYR A 92 -11.60 4.15 -11.87
CA TYR A 92 -11.26 2.80 -11.46
C TYR A 92 -11.81 2.51 -10.06
N SER A 93 -12.33 1.31 -9.85
CA SER A 93 -12.61 0.82 -8.52
C SER A 93 -11.33 0.33 -7.83
N VAL A 94 -11.29 0.40 -6.49
CA VAL A 94 -10.17 -0.13 -5.70
C VAL A 94 -9.94 -1.62 -5.99
N SER A 95 -11.02 -2.41 -6.12
CA SER A 95 -10.93 -3.85 -6.40
C SER A 95 -10.29 -4.15 -7.75
N GLN A 96 -10.62 -3.37 -8.79
CA GLN A 96 -9.98 -3.52 -10.11
C GLN A 96 -8.48 -3.23 -10.04
N ILE A 97 -8.10 -2.16 -9.33
CA ILE A 97 -6.69 -1.80 -9.18
C ILE A 97 -5.93 -2.84 -8.36
N MET A 98 -6.49 -3.31 -7.25
CA MET A 98 -5.86 -4.35 -6.43
C MET A 98 -5.73 -5.67 -7.17
N GLY A 99 -6.73 -6.07 -7.95
CA GLY A 99 -6.67 -7.23 -8.83
C GLY A 99 -5.55 -7.10 -9.87
N TYR A 100 -5.46 -5.93 -10.51
CA TYR A 100 -4.42 -5.63 -11.49
C TYR A 100 -3.02 -5.63 -10.86
N LEU A 101 -2.80 -4.89 -9.78
CA LEU A 101 -1.51 -4.80 -9.11
C LEU A 101 -1.03 -6.17 -8.63
N LYS A 102 -1.85 -6.92 -7.92
CA LYS A 102 -1.49 -8.23 -7.38
C LYS A 102 -1.29 -9.27 -8.48
N GLY A 103 -2.16 -9.29 -9.50
CA GLY A 103 -2.05 -10.23 -10.61
C GLY A 103 -0.80 -10.00 -11.45
N LYS A 104 -0.60 -8.78 -11.94
CA LYS A 104 0.55 -8.45 -12.80
C LYS A 104 1.87 -8.50 -12.05
N SER A 105 1.92 -7.98 -10.82
CA SER A 105 3.16 -8.05 -10.03
C SER A 105 3.56 -9.49 -9.72
N SER A 106 2.60 -10.39 -9.41
CA SER A 106 2.91 -11.81 -9.20
C SER A 106 3.62 -12.43 -10.40
N LEU A 107 3.13 -12.18 -11.62
CA LEU A 107 3.76 -12.69 -12.84
C LEU A 107 5.18 -12.16 -13.00
N MET A 108 5.35 -10.83 -12.88
CA MET A 108 6.66 -10.18 -13.03
C MET A 108 7.66 -10.61 -11.95
N ILE A 109 7.21 -10.86 -10.71
CA ILE A 109 8.04 -11.38 -9.63
C ILE A 109 8.55 -12.78 -9.99
N PHE A 110 7.68 -13.68 -10.46
CA PHE A 110 8.07 -15.04 -10.83
C PHE A 110 8.91 -15.11 -12.10
N ASP A 111 8.80 -14.16 -13.00
CA ASP A 111 9.66 -14.07 -14.17
C ASP A 111 11.09 -13.67 -13.80
N ARG A 112 11.25 -12.77 -12.82
CA ARG A 112 12.57 -12.34 -12.33
C ARG A 112 13.18 -13.30 -11.32
N HIS A 113 12.35 -13.89 -10.47
CA HIS A 113 12.77 -14.75 -9.35
C HIS A 113 12.17 -16.15 -9.51
N ALA A 114 12.69 -16.92 -10.48
CA ALA A 114 12.18 -18.24 -10.84
C ALA A 114 12.17 -19.24 -9.66
N ASN A 115 13.10 -19.09 -8.72
CA ASN A 115 13.19 -19.92 -7.51
C ASN A 115 11.94 -19.87 -6.63
N LEU A 116 11.19 -18.77 -6.68
CA LEU A 116 9.96 -18.62 -5.93
C LEU A 116 8.81 -19.49 -6.47
N LYS A 117 8.87 -19.93 -7.74
CA LYS A 117 7.83 -20.81 -8.34
C LYS A 117 7.64 -22.10 -7.54
N TYR A 118 8.74 -22.70 -7.08
CA TYR A 118 8.70 -23.93 -6.29
C TYR A 118 8.09 -23.72 -4.91
N LYS A 119 8.26 -22.51 -4.33
CA LYS A 119 7.81 -22.18 -2.98
C LYS A 119 6.32 -21.76 -2.93
N TYR A 120 5.79 -21.17 -4.01
CA TYR A 120 4.46 -20.56 -4.02
C TYR A 120 3.40 -21.29 -4.85
N GLY A 121 3.72 -22.32 -5.60
CA GLY A 121 2.77 -23.07 -6.44
C GLY A 121 1.76 -22.17 -7.21
N ASN A 122 1.35 -22.55 -8.38
CA ASN A 122 0.30 -21.85 -9.15
C ASN A 122 0.49 -20.34 -9.41
N ARG A 123 1.72 -19.82 -9.35
CA ARG A 123 2.08 -18.42 -9.67
C ARG A 123 1.27 -17.34 -8.90
N HIS A 124 0.77 -17.66 -7.72
CA HIS A 124 0.10 -16.71 -6.82
C HIS A 124 1.03 -16.29 -5.69
N PHE A 125 1.71 -15.16 -5.86
CA PHE A 125 2.61 -14.61 -4.85
C PHE A 125 1.83 -14.00 -3.68
N TRP A 126 0.76 -13.25 -3.98
CA TRP A 126 -0.04 -12.53 -2.98
C TRP A 126 -1.20 -13.38 -2.43
N ALA A 127 -1.56 -13.13 -1.18
CA ALA A 127 -2.80 -13.63 -0.57
C ALA A 127 -4.03 -13.09 -1.32
N ARG A 128 -5.19 -13.74 -1.21
CA ARG A 128 -6.41 -13.28 -1.92
C ARG A 128 -6.91 -11.95 -1.41
N GLY A 129 -6.97 -11.75 -0.08
CA GLY A 129 -7.47 -10.55 0.56
C GLY A 129 -6.50 -9.35 0.48
N TYR A 130 -7.00 -8.21 0.88
CA TYR A 130 -6.27 -6.97 1.15
C TYR A 130 -7.11 -6.16 2.12
N PHE A 131 -6.46 -5.28 2.88
CA PHE A 131 -7.13 -4.26 3.67
C PHE A 131 -7.15 -2.95 2.88
N VAL A 132 -8.23 -2.17 3.01
CA VAL A 132 -8.32 -0.84 2.42
C VAL A 132 -9.05 0.10 3.38
N ASP A 133 -8.49 1.28 3.55
CA ASP A 133 -9.11 2.39 4.27
C ASP A 133 -9.08 3.63 3.40
N THR A 134 -10.12 4.47 3.54
CA THR A 134 -10.25 5.73 2.82
C THR A 134 -9.58 6.85 3.61
N VAL A 135 -8.58 7.48 2.99
CA VAL A 135 -7.79 8.53 3.62
C VAL A 135 -8.43 9.88 3.39
N GLY A 136 -8.96 10.45 4.47
CA GLY A 136 -9.56 11.79 4.49
C GLY A 136 -8.56 12.88 4.90
N ARG A 137 -8.92 13.67 5.95
CA ARG A 137 -8.12 14.77 6.47
C ARG A 137 -6.85 14.32 7.20
N ASN A 138 -6.76 13.06 7.63
CA ASN A 138 -5.68 12.51 8.46
C ASN A 138 -4.48 11.98 7.63
N LYS A 139 -4.30 12.46 6.39
CA LYS A 139 -3.23 12.04 5.48
C LYS A 139 -1.85 12.04 6.14
N LYS A 140 -1.50 13.09 6.89
CA LYS A 140 -0.20 13.22 7.56
C LYS A 140 0.03 12.11 8.59
N GLN A 141 -0.96 11.81 9.41
CA GLN A 141 -0.88 10.75 10.43
C GLN A 141 -0.67 9.39 9.78
N ILE A 142 -1.38 9.11 8.68
CA ILE A 142 -1.24 7.84 7.95
C ILE A 142 0.14 7.74 7.27
N GLN A 143 0.66 8.84 6.73
CA GLN A 143 2.02 8.87 6.16
C GLN A 143 3.08 8.60 7.24
N GLU A 144 2.97 9.22 8.41
CA GLU A 144 3.87 8.99 9.54
C GLU A 144 3.78 7.55 10.04
N TYR A 145 2.57 7.01 10.17
CA TYR A 145 2.35 5.61 10.51
C TYR A 145 3.06 4.65 9.53
N ILE A 146 2.87 4.84 8.23
CA ILE A 146 3.51 4.00 7.20
C ILE A 146 5.04 4.08 7.28
N ARG A 147 5.61 5.28 7.51
CA ARG A 147 7.06 5.44 7.66
C ARG A 147 7.62 4.76 8.91
N ASN A 148 6.87 4.80 10.00
CA ASN A 148 7.31 4.25 11.28
C ASN A 148 7.14 2.73 11.35
N GLN A 149 6.34 2.12 10.46
CA GLN A 149 6.07 0.68 10.46
C GLN A 149 7.36 -0.17 10.40
N LEU A 150 8.34 0.24 9.58
CA LEU A 150 9.64 -0.44 9.51
C LEU A 150 10.44 -0.39 10.82
N THR A 151 10.29 0.67 11.61
CA THR A 151 11.00 0.80 12.89
C THR A 151 10.34 -0.06 13.95
N GLU A 152 9.03 -0.15 13.94
CA GLU A 152 8.26 -1.01 14.84
C GLU A 152 8.51 -2.49 14.55
N ASP A 153 8.47 -2.91 13.27
CA ASP A 153 8.79 -4.28 12.85
C ASP A 153 10.23 -4.67 13.24
N LYS A 154 11.21 -3.78 13.05
CA LYS A 154 12.60 -4.03 13.43
C LYS A 154 12.78 -4.16 14.95
N ILE A 155 12.04 -3.40 15.73
CA ILE A 155 12.05 -3.47 17.20
C ILE A 155 11.41 -4.78 17.64
N ALA A 156 10.30 -5.19 17.04
CA ALA A 156 9.64 -6.46 17.33
C ALA A 156 10.54 -7.65 17.00
N ASP A 157 11.18 -7.67 15.82
CA ASP A 157 12.16 -8.70 15.43
C ASP A 157 13.36 -8.77 16.39
N GLN A 158 13.83 -7.62 16.90
CA GLN A 158 14.93 -7.59 17.86
C GLN A 158 14.53 -8.09 19.25
N ILE A 159 13.28 -7.88 19.64
CA ILE A 159 12.72 -8.38 20.91
C ILE A 159 12.56 -9.89 20.84
N GLU A 160 11.97 -10.42 19.74
CA GLU A 160 11.83 -11.88 19.52
C GLU A 160 13.19 -12.59 19.54
N LEU A 161 14.23 -12.01 18.93
CA LEU A 161 15.59 -12.57 18.93
C LEU A 161 16.24 -12.56 20.31
N LYS A 162 15.88 -11.63 21.20
CA LYS A 162 16.40 -11.56 22.58
C LYS A 162 15.68 -12.47 23.56
N GLU A 163 14.42 -12.82 23.28
CA GLU A 163 13.60 -13.65 24.17
C GLU A 163 13.65 -15.15 23.83
N PHE A 164 14.29 -15.54 22.72
CA PHE A 164 14.42 -16.93 22.36
C PHE A 164 15.45 -17.64 23.28
N VAL A 165 14.97 -18.10 24.40
CA VAL A 165 15.71 -19.06 25.23
C VAL A 165 15.37 -20.48 24.74
N ASP A 166 16.37 -21.20 24.27
CA ASP A 166 16.19 -22.59 23.85
C ASP A 166 15.66 -23.43 25.03
N PRO A 167 14.44 -24.00 24.94
CA PRO A 167 13.82 -24.73 26.04
C PRO A 167 14.56 -26.01 26.41
N PHE A 168 15.50 -26.47 25.59
CA PHE A 168 16.28 -27.72 25.83
C PHE A 168 17.68 -27.48 26.39
N THR A 169 18.31 -26.35 26.05
CA THR A 169 19.70 -26.09 26.48
C THR A 169 19.84 -24.92 27.45
N GLY A 170 18.80 -24.13 27.66
CA GLY A 170 18.85 -22.95 28.54
C GLY A 170 19.87 -21.89 28.13
N SER A 171 20.45 -21.99 26.96
CA SER A 171 21.47 -21.06 26.48
C SER A 171 20.82 -19.87 25.74
N VAL A 172 21.15 -18.69 26.23
CA VAL A 172 20.85 -17.43 25.52
C VAL A 172 21.89 -17.27 24.43
N ASN A 173 21.50 -17.34 23.15
CA ASN A 173 22.41 -17.00 22.05
C ASN A 173 22.81 -15.53 22.18
N LYS A 174 24.11 -15.30 22.44
CA LYS A 174 24.75 -14.00 22.43
C LYS A 174 24.95 -13.48 21.01
#